data_c80f73d2d6e89cd43ae3ce41f59039f4
#
_entry.id   c80f73d2d6e89cd43ae3ce41f59039f4
#
_cell.length_a   1.000
_cell.length_b   1.000
_cell.length_c   1.000
_cell.angle_alpha   90.00
_cell.angle_beta   90.00
_cell.angle_gamma   90.00
#
_symmetry.space_group_name_H-M   'P 1'
#
loop_
_entity.id
_entity.type
_entity.pdbx_description
1 polymer ?
#
loop_
_entity_poly.entity_id
_entity_poly.type
_entity_poly.pdbx_seq_one_letter_code
_entity_poly.pdbx_strand_id
1 'polypeptide(L)'
;DINNTQLKNKVQSGKNVLVGDNVEIGKNCLIGHNTIIERNVQIGDNCKIGSNTILRNSVIKRNVTILDNCVIGKKGFGFFPLKNKNQRYPHIGIVIINENCEIGCGSTIDRGSLSNTEIGKNTFLDNQIHIAHNVKIGENTILAGQVGIAGSTIIGNNVKIGGQAGISGHLRVGNNVEIGGGSGVI
;
A
#
# COMPACT_ATOMS: atom_id res chain seq x y z
N ASP A 1 -3.79 16.88 16.04
CA ASP A 1 -4.48 16.32 17.21
C ASP A 1 -5.74 15.59 16.78
N ILE A 2 -6.02 14.46 17.41
CA ILE A 2 -7.22 13.67 17.21
C ILE A 2 -8.43 14.48 17.67
N ASN A 3 -9.40 14.71 16.78
CA ASN A 3 -10.59 15.49 17.09
C ASN A 3 -11.68 14.67 17.82
N ASN A 4 -12.73 15.34 18.32
CA ASN A 4 -13.81 14.70 19.09
C ASN A 4 -14.55 13.58 18.35
N THR A 5 -14.57 13.58 17.02
CA THR A 5 -15.22 12.54 16.22
C THR A 5 -14.41 11.24 16.26
N GLN A 6 -13.09 11.33 16.28
CA GLN A 6 -12.19 10.17 16.37
C GLN A 6 -12.25 9.51 17.76
N LEU A 7 -12.45 10.32 18.83
CA LEU A 7 -12.69 9.80 20.19
C LEU A 7 -14.00 8.99 20.26
N LYS A 8 -15.07 9.43 19.61
CA LYS A 8 -16.34 8.67 19.55
C LYS A 8 -16.20 7.31 18.88
N ASN A 9 -15.26 7.16 17.94
CA ASN A 9 -15.02 5.92 17.23
C ASN A 9 -14.06 4.96 17.97
N LYS A 10 -13.70 5.22 19.24
CA LYS A 10 -12.73 4.44 20.01
C LYS A 10 -11.39 4.24 19.30
N VAL A 11 -10.90 5.27 18.65
CA VAL A 11 -9.57 5.29 18.03
C VAL A 11 -8.53 5.49 19.14
N GLN A 12 -7.55 4.60 19.19
CA GLN A 12 -6.39 4.74 20.06
C GLN A 12 -5.20 5.22 19.24
N SER A 13 -4.51 6.23 19.72
CA SER A 13 -3.33 6.76 19.01
C SER A 13 -2.13 6.88 19.92
N GLY A 14 -0.96 6.64 19.33
CA GLY A 14 0.34 6.97 19.93
C GLY A 14 0.58 8.48 20.03
N LYS A 15 1.80 8.84 20.37
CA LYS A 15 2.25 10.24 20.43
C LYS A 15 2.64 10.75 19.04
N ASN A 16 2.54 12.06 18.83
CA ASN A 16 2.96 12.76 17.60
C ASN A 16 2.26 12.24 16.33
N VAL A 17 0.98 11.87 16.42
CA VAL A 17 0.18 11.50 15.26
C VAL A 17 -0.35 12.77 14.60
N LEU A 18 -0.02 12.96 13.31
CA LEU A 18 -0.49 14.08 12.51
C LEU A 18 -1.62 13.61 11.60
N VAL A 19 -2.76 14.29 11.66
CA VAL A 19 -3.96 13.97 10.88
C VAL A 19 -4.36 15.17 10.06
N GLY A 20 -4.40 15.01 8.75
CA GLY A 20 -4.78 16.06 7.80
C GLY A 20 -6.31 16.26 7.70
N ASP A 21 -6.70 17.20 6.86
CA ASP A 21 -8.10 17.55 6.63
C ASP A 21 -8.87 16.41 5.95
N ASN A 22 -10.17 16.29 6.26
CA ASN A 22 -11.08 15.32 5.67
C ASN A 22 -10.62 13.85 5.79
N VAL A 23 -9.85 13.53 6.82
CA VAL A 23 -9.48 12.14 7.14
C VAL A 23 -10.64 11.48 7.86
N GLU A 24 -11.01 10.30 7.37
CA GLU A 24 -12.00 9.44 8.00
C GLU A 24 -11.32 8.23 8.64
N ILE A 25 -11.58 7.98 9.93
CA ILE A 25 -11.05 6.82 10.65
C ILE A 25 -12.22 6.07 11.28
N GLY A 26 -12.35 4.81 10.92
CA GLY A 26 -13.38 3.91 11.41
C GLY A 26 -13.22 3.57 12.89
N LYS A 27 -14.07 2.66 13.37
CA LYS A 27 -14.11 2.26 14.78
C LYS A 27 -12.98 1.32 15.15
N ASN A 28 -12.57 1.37 16.42
CA ASN A 28 -11.59 0.44 17.02
C ASN A 28 -10.23 0.40 16.31
N CYS A 29 -9.79 1.51 15.73
CA CYS A 29 -8.50 1.60 15.08
C CYS A 29 -7.38 1.90 16.09
N LEU A 30 -6.19 1.36 15.81
CA LEU A 30 -4.94 1.65 16.52
C LEU A 30 -4.00 2.38 15.59
N ILE A 31 -3.50 3.54 16.00
CA ILE A 31 -2.55 4.34 15.22
C ILE A 31 -1.25 4.48 16.03
N GLY A 32 -0.15 4.03 15.48
CA GLY A 32 1.17 4.06 16.10
C GLY A 32 1.74 5.48 16.27
N HIS A 33 2.87 5.56 16.97
CA HIS A 33 3.57 6.83 17.21
C HIS A 33 4.14 7.43 15.92
N ASN A 34 4.23 8.76 15.85
CA ASN A 34 4.82 9.52 14.75
C ASN A 34 4.21 9.20 13.37
N THR A 35 2.98 8.70 13.33
CA THR A 35 2.27 8.38 12.09
C THR A 35 1.68 9.63 11.48
N ILE A 36 1.80 9.77 10.16
CA ILE A 36 1.27 10.88 9.38
C ILE A 36 0.15 10.36 8.48
N ILE A 37 -1.05 10.87 8.67
CA ILE A 37 -2.22 10.58 7.83
C ILE A 37 -2.58 11.86 7.09
N GLU A 38 -2.24 11.92 5.80
CA GLU A 38 -2.48 13.11 4.98
C GLU A 38 -3.97 13.26 4.64
N ARG A 39 -4.33 14.44 4.16
CA ARG A 39 -5.71 14.80 3.83
C ARG A 39 -6.41 13.76 2.93
N ASN A 40 -7.72 13.62 3.10
CA ASN A 40 -8.62 12.77 2.33
C ASN A 40 -8.30 11.25 2.39
N VAL A 41 -7.49 10.80 3.33
CA VAL A 41 -7.27 9.37 3.57
C VAL A 41 -8.47 8.80 4.31
N GLN A 42 -8.91 7.61 3.89
CA GLN A 42 -9.99 6.87 4.54
C GLN A 42 -9.45 5.58 5.14
N ILE A 43 -9.77 5.31 6.40
CA ILE A 43 -9.39 4.10 7.14
C ILE A 43 -10.66 3.46 7.68
N GLY A 44 -10.89 2.21 7.32
CA GLY A 44 -12.04 1.42 7.77
C GLY A 44 -11.92 0.95 9.22
N ASP A 45 -12.91 0.20 9.67
CA ASP A 45 -12.97 -0.30 11.05
C ASP A 45 -11.88 -1.33 11.36
N ASN A 46 -11.49 -1.40 12.63
CA ASN A 46 -10.55 -2.39 13.20
C ASN A 46 -9.17 -2.41 12.52
N CYS A 47 -8.72 -1.31 11.98
CA CYS A 47 -7.39 -1.21 11.36
C CYS A 47 -6.30 -0.95 12.40
N LYS A 48 -5.11 -1.47 12.12
CA LYS A 48 -3.90 -1.22 12.91
C LYS A 48 -2.85 -0.58 12.00
N ILE A 49 -2.42 0.62 12.34
CA ILE A 49 -1.40 1.36 11.61
C ILE A 49 -0.18 1.51 12.51
N GLY A 50 0.93 1.00 12.09
CA GLY A 50 2.20 1.00 12.80
C GLY A 50 2.83 2.38 12.93
N SER A 51 3.84 2.47 13.76
CA SER A 51 4.59 3.71 14.03
C SER A 51 5.42 4.17 12.81
N ASN A 52 5.68 5.47 12.74
CA ASN A 52 6.47 6.11 11.67
C ASN A 52 5.91 5.84 10.25
N THR A 53 4.64 5.49 10.12
CA THR A 53 3.98 5.19 8.85
C THR A 53 3.38 6.46 8.26
N ILE A 54 3.45 6.60 6.93
CA ILE A 54 2.88 7.73 6.20
C ILE A 54 1.79 7.22 5.27
N LEU A 55 0.56 7.66 5.48
CA LEU A 55 -0.58 7.36 4.61
C LEU A 55 -0.99 8.61 3.84
N ARG A 56 -1.09 8.51 2.53
CA ARG A 56 -1.55 9.56 1.63
C ARG A 56 -2.29 8.97 0.43
N ASN A 57 -3.22 9.72 -0.14
CA ASN A 57 -3.91 9.29 -1.37
C ASN A 57 -4.35 7.82 -1.32
N SER A 58 -4.98 7.39 -0.22
CA SER A 58 -5.30 5.98 -0.03
C SER A 58 -6.64 5.76 0.66
N VAL A 59 -7.23 4.62 0.36
CA VAL A 59 -8.39 4.05 1.03
C VAL A 59 -7.97 2.69 1.61
N ILE A 60 -7.98 2.59 2.92
CA ILE A 60 -7.69 1.39 3.68
C ILE A 60 -9.02 0.81 4.14
N LYS A 61 -9.36 -0.41 3.72
CA LYS A 61 -10.60 -1.06 4.11
C LYS A 61 -10.50 -1.64 5.52
N ARG A 62 -11.56 -2.27 6.01
CA ARG A 62 -11.64 -2.81 7.38
C ARG A 62 -10.65 -3.96 7.63
N ASN A 63 -10.27 -4.14 8.90
CA ASN A 63 -9.39 -5.22 9.37
C ASN A 63 -8.01 -5.26 8.70
N VAL A 64 -7.49 -4.14 8.24
CA VAL A 64 -6.16 -4.06 7.65
C VAL A 64 -5.13 -3.75 8.73
N THR A 65 -4.00 -4.45 8.68
CA THR A 65 -2.82 -4.17 9.49
C THR A 65 -1.70 -3.65 8.59
N ILE A 66 -1.19 -2.47 8.90
CA ILE A 66 0.01 -1.90 8.27
C ILE A 66 1.05 -1.78 9.38
N LEU A 67 2.18 -2.47 9.23
CA LEU A 67 3.25 -2.45 10.21
C LEU A 67 4.09 -1.16 10.11
N ASP A 68 5.14 -1.06 10.92
CA ASP A 68 5.92 0.15 11.10
C ASP A 68 6.71 0.58 9.86
N ASN A 69 6.98 1.88 9.76
CA ASN A 69 7.85 2.49 8.74
C ASN A 69 7.36 2.34 7.28
N CYS A 70 6.06 2.13 7.06
CA CYS A 70 5.50 2.03 5.72
C CYS A 70 5.20 3.40 5.09
N VAL A 71 5.31 3.48 3.76
CA VAL A 71 4.91 4.68 3.00
C VAL A 71 3.90 4.28 1.92
N ILE A 72 2.64 4.63 2.14
CA ILE A 72 1.52 4.28 1.27
C ILE A 72 1.02 5.49 0.51
N GLY A 73 0.84 5.36 -0.81
CA GLY A 73 0.22 6.38 -1.66
C GLY A 73 1.14 7.51 -2.10
N LYS A 74 2.46 7.33 -2.00
CA LYS A 74 3.42 8.27 -2.59
C LYS A 74 3.34 8.27 -4.11
N LYS A 75 3.84 9.33 -4.73
CA LYS A 75 3.94 9.43 -6.20
C LYS A 75 4.85 8.33 -6.75
N GLY A 76 4.39 7.62 -7.79
CA GLY A 76 5.12 6.56 -8.45
C GLY A 76 6.31 7.04 -9.30
N PHE A 77 7.07 6.08 -9.82
CA PHE A 77 8.24 6.32 -10.66
C PHE A 77 7.85 6.31 -12.16
N GLY A 78 6.87 7.15 -12.52
CA GLY A 78 6.40 7.31 -13.89
C GLY A 78 6.94 8.59 -14.54
N PHE A 79 7.57 8.48 -15.69
CA PHE A 79 8.14 9.60 -16.43
C PHE A 79 8.30 9.30 -17.92
N PHE A 80 8.43 10.35 -18.73
CA PHE A 80 8.82 10.29 -20.12
C PHE A 80 10.28 10.70 -20.24
N PRO A 81 11.18 9.84 -20.75
CA PRO A 81 12.53 10.25 -21.08
C PRO A 81 12.50 11.15 -22.31
N LEU A 82 12.98 12.37 -22.17
CA LEU A 82 13.18 13.32 -23.26
C LEU A 82 14.67 13.50 -23.50
N LYS A 83 15.04 14.05 -24.66
CA LYS A 83 16.44 14.18 -25.08
C LYS A 83 17.36 14.81 -24.01
N ASN A 84 16.87 15.82 -23.27
CA ASN A 84 17.68 16.58 -22.31
C ASN A 84 17.13 16.55 -20.88
N LYS A 85 16.01 15.84 -20.59
CA LYS A 85 15.41 15.76 -19.27
C LYS A 85 14.45 14.58 -19.14
N ASN A 86 14.19 14.17 -17.91
CA ASN A 86 13.07 13.27 -17.59
C ASN A 86 11.85 14.11 -17.17
N GLN A 87 10.75 13.95 -17.87
CA GLN A 87 9.49 14.63 -17.57
C GLN A 87 8.55 13.68 -16.82
N ARG A 88 8.27 13.95 -15.53
CA ARG A 88 7.29 13.17 -14.78
C ARG A 88 5.88 13.43 -15.30
N TYR A 89 5.09 12.38 -15.46
CA TYR A 89 3.67 12.53 -15.68
C TYR A 89 2.89 12.53 -14.34
N PRO A 90 1.65 13.09 -14.34
CA PRO A 90 0.85 13.17 -13.13
C PRO A 90 0.44 11.78 -12.63
N HIS A 91 0.32 11.67 -11.30
CA HIS A 91 -0.28 10.52 -10.63
C HIS A 91 -1.48 11.05 -9.86
N ILE A 92 -2.68 10.73 -10.31
CA ILE A 92 -3.96 11.19 -9.75
C ILE A 92 -4.80 10.05 -9.16
N GLY A 93 -4.48 8.78 -9.50
CA GLY A 93 -5.07 7.62 -8.88
C GLY A 93 -4.70 7.53 -7.38
N ILE A 94 -5.26 6.58 -6.69
CA ILE A 94 -5.02 6.31 -5.26
C ILE A 94 -4.50 4.90 -5.04
N VAL A 95 -4.18 4.56 -3.80
CA VAL A 95 -3.99 3.17 -3.34
C VAL A 95 -5.28 2.70 -2.69
N ILE A 96 -5.71 1.49 -3.02
CA ILE A 96 -6.81 0.81 -2.34
C ILE A 96 -6.26 -0.48 -1.72
N ILE A 97 -6.32 -0.59 -0.39
CA ILE A 97 -6.00 -1.83 0.31
C ILE A 97 -7.31 -2.43 0.80
N ASN A 98 -7.66 -3.59 0.26
CA ASN A 98 -8.90 -4.26 0.58
C ASN A 98 -8.83 -4.97 1.94
N GLU A 99 -9.95 -5.57 2.35
CA GLU A 99 -10.14 -6.08 3.70
C GLU A 99 -9.18 -7.22 4.07
N ASN A 100 -8.85 -7.31 5.35
CA ASN A 100 -8.06 -8.39 5.94
C ASN A 100 -6.63 -8.51 5.37
N CYS A 101 -6.06 -7.43 4.86
CA CYS A 101 -4.68 -7.40 4.39
C CYS A 101 -3.70 -7.12 5.52
N GLU A 102 -2.48 -7.63 5.36
CA GLU A 102 -1.34 -7.27 6.20
C GLU A 102 -0.21 -6.75 5.33
N ILE A 103 0.38 -5.61 5.74
CA ILE A 103 1.50 -4.96 5.05
C ILE A 103 2.67 -4.89 6.03
N GLY A 104 3.75 -5.59 5.71
CA GLY A 104 4.96 -5.71 6.51
C GLY A 104 5.78 -4.43 6.58
N CYS A 105 6.66 -4.37 7.58
CA CYS A 105 7.48 -3.20 7.90
C CYS A 105 8.30 -2.68 6.71
N GLY A 106 8.41 -1.36 6.61
CA GLY A 106 9.27 -0.72 5.62
C GLY A 106 8.79 -0.84 4.17
N SER A 107 7.56 -1.32 3.96
CA SER A 107 6.99 -1.47 2.62
C SER A 107 6.56 -0.14 2.01
N THR A 108 6.66 -0.04 0.68
CA THR A 108 6.24 1.14 -0.07
C THR A 108 5.23 0.77 -1.15
N ILE A 109 4.08 1.47 -1.19
CA ILE A 109 3.04 1.25 -2.20
C ILE A 109 2.74 2.59 -2.88
N ASP A 110 3.02 2.66 -4.17
CA ASP A 110 2.83 3.87 -4.96
C ASP A 110 1.37 4.05 -5.38
N ARG A 111 0.90 5.30 -5.37
CA ARG A 111 -0.41 5.63 -5.96
C ARG A 111 -0.41 5.40 -7.47
N GLY A 112 -1.56 5.08 -8.01
CA GLY A 112 -1.72 4.95 -9.45
C GLY A 112 -1.55 6.29 -10.20
N SER A 113 -1.24 6.18 -11.48
CA SER A 113 -1.22 7.34 -12.37
C SER A 113 -2.65 7.78 -12.74
N LEU A 114 -3.26 7.23 -13.76
CA LEU A 114 -4.65 7.49 -14.16
C LEU A 114 -5.65 6.51 -13.51
N SER A 115 -5.22 5.29 -13.21
CA SER A 115 -6.00 4.29 -12.47
C SER A 115 -5.40 4.04 -11.08
N ASN A 116 -6.04 3.27 -10.25
CA ASN A 116 -5.58 3.00 -8.89
C ASN A 116 -4.53 1.90 -8.84
N THR A 117 -3.74 1.87 -7.78
CA THR A 117 -2.99 0.69 -7.32
C THR A 117 -3.87 -0.04 -6.33
N GLU A 118 -4.02 -1.36 -6.46
CA GLU A 118 -4.98 -2.12 -5.64
C GLU A 118 -4.36 -3.40 -5.08
N ILE A 119 -4.62 -3.63 -3.78
CA ILE A 119 -4.26 -4.86 -3.07
C ILE A 119 -5.56 -5.59 -2.76
N GLY A 120 -5.70 -6.81 -3.26
CA GLY A 120 -6.88 -7.67 -3.09
C GLY A 120 -7.04 -8.16 -1.65
N LYS A 121 -8.23 -8.64 -1.31
CA LYS A 121 -8.57 -9.11 0.04
C LYS A 121 -7.67 -10.25 0.50
N ASN A 122 -7.46 -10.34 1.83
CA ASN A 122 -6.68 -11.41 2.47
C ASN A 122 -5.25 -11.55 1.90
N THR A 123 -4.69 -10.49 1.35
CA THR A 123 -3.33 -10.48 0.77
C THR A 123 -2.34 -10.05 1.83
N PHE A 124 -1.26 -10.81 1.96
CA PHE A 124 -0.20 -10.57 2.94
C PHE A 124 1.10 -10.24 2.23
N LEU A 125 1.64 -9.08 2.57
CA LEU A 125 2.92 -8.58 2.13
C LEU A 125 3.88 -8.60 3.31
N ASP A 126 4.97 -9.32 3.21
CA ASP A 126 6.04 -9.35 4.21
C ASP A 126 6.84 -8.01 4.17
N ASN A 127 7.95 -7.94 4.84
CA ASN A 127 8.71 -6.72 5.03
C ASN A 127 9.42 -6.24 3.77
N GLN A 128 9.57 -4.91 3.65
CA GLN A 128 10.33 -4.25 2.59
C GLN A 128 9.83 -4.54 1.18
N ILE A 129 8.53 -4.71 1.01
CA ILE A 129 7.92 -4.89 -0.30
C ILE A 129 7.80 -3.56 -1.03
N HIS A 130 8.09 -3.56 -2.34
CA HIS A 130 7.80 -2.42 -3.20
C HIS A 130 6.71 -2.74 -4.22
N ILE A 131 5.59 -2.04 -4.15
CA ILE A 131 4.50 -2.09 -5.13
C ILE A 131 4.48 -0.77 -5.90
N ALA A 132 4.82 -0.83 -7.17
CA ALA A 132 4.83 0.36 -8.03
C ALA A 132 3.40 0.77 -8.45
N HIS A 133 3.33 1.92 -9.13
CA HIS A 133 2.07 2.52 -9.56
C HIS A 133 1.23 1.61 -10.48
N ASN A 134 -0.07 1.67 -10.36
CA ASN A 134 -1.05 0.93 -11.18
C ASN A 134 -0.98 -0.60 -11.07
N VAL A 135 -0.23 -1.15 -10.13
CA VAL A 135 -0.20 -2.59 -9.88
C VAL A 135 -1.55 -3.02 -9.31
N LYS A 136 -2.03 -4.18 -9.76
CA LYS A 136 -3.21 -4.86 -9.23
C LYS A 136 -2.77 -6.21 -8.67
N ILE A 137 -3.03 -6.44 -7.39
CA ILE A 137 -2.78 -7.73 -6.73
C ILE A 137 -4.13 -8.35 -6.40
N GLY A 138 -4.31 -9.60 -6.78
CA GLY A 138 -5.52 -10.37 -6.52
C GLY A 138 -5.66 -10.78 -5.05
N GLU A 139 -6.73 -11.51 -4.75
CA GLU A 139 -7.06 -11.95 -3.40
C GLU A 139 -6.20 -13.14 -2.95
N ASN A 140 -6.03 -13.30 -1.64
CA ASN A 140 -5.32 -14.43 -1.00
C ASN A 140 -3.88 -14.61 -1.50
N THR A 141 -3.23 -13.54 -1.93
CA THR A 141 -1.87 -13.56 -2.48
C THR A 141 -0.86 -13.27 -1.36
N ILE A 142 0.29 -13.92 -1.43
CA ILE A 142 1.36 -13.80 -0.42
C ILE A 142 2.65 -13.40 -1.12
N LEU A 143 3.27 -12.32 -0.65
CA LEU A 143 4.57 -11.85 -1.10
C LEU A 143 5.54 -11.91 0.06
N ALA A 144 6.60 -12.71 -0.07
CA ALA A 144 7.67 -12.78 0.92
C ALA A 144 8.61 -11.56 0.83
N GLY A 145 9.48 -11.40 1.83
CA GLY A 145 10.28 -10.20 2.02
C GLY A 145 11.06 -9.72 0.80
N GLN A 146 11.13 -8.40 0.64
CA GLN A 146 11.89 -7.72 -0.40
C GLN A 146 11.44 -7.99 -1.85
N VAL A 147 10.22 -8.47 -2.07
CA VAL A 147 9.66 -8.58 -3.42
C VAL A 147 9.41 -7.19 -3.99
N GLY A 148 9.79 -7.00 -5.27
CA GLY A 148 9.51 -5.80 -6.04
C GLY A 148 8.58 -6.07 -7.22
N ILE A 149 7.48 -5.32 -7.33
CA ILE A 149 6.56 -5.41 -8.47
C ILE A 149 6.54 -4.09 -9.21
N ALA A 150 6.99 -4.09 -10.45
CA ALA A 150 7.05 -2.90 -11.29
C ALA A 150 5.68 -2.48 -11.83
N GLY A 151 5.62 -1.24 -12.31
CA GLY A 151 4.36 -0.56 -12.63
C GLY A 151 3.46 -1.28 -13.62
N SER A 152 2.15 -1.13 -13.43
CA SER A 152 1.08 -1.66 -14.30
C SER A 152 1.03 -3.19 -14.42
N THR A 153 1.69 -3.90 -13.53
CA THR A 153 1.65 -5.37 -13.46
C THR A 153 0.37 -5.83 -12.77
N ILE A 154 -0.19 -6.93 -13.25
CA ILE A 154 -1.37 -7.59 -12.69
C ILE A 154 -0.97 -8.95 -12.13
N ILE A 155 -1.17 -9.14 -10.84
CA ILE A 155 -0.98 -10.41 -10.15
C ILE A 155 -2.36 -11.00 -9.85
N GLY A 156 -2.55 -12.27 -10.19
CA GLY A 156 -3.81 -13.00 -9.98
C GLY A 156 -4.09 -13.32 -8.52
N ASN A 157 -5.11 -14.14 -8.31
CA ASN A 157 -5.51 -14.64 -7.00
C ASN A 157 -4.67 -15.86 -6.58
N ASN A 158 -4.51 -16.05 -5.26
CA ASN A 158 -3.81 -17.20 -4.68
C ASN A 158 -2.37 -17.36 -5.18
N VAL A 159 -1.70 -16.26 -5.48
CA VAL A 159 -0.31 -16.26 -5.96
C VAL A 159 0.63 -16.23 -4.76
N LYS A 160 1.73 -16.98 -4.85
CA LYS A 160 2.81 -16.95 -3.85
C LYS A 160 4.10 -16.50 -4.53
N ILE A 161 4.73 -15.46 -3.99
CA ILE A 161 5.99 -14.92 -4.54
C ILE A 161 7.05 -15.01 -3.46
N GLY A 162 8.12 -15.76 -3.75
CA GLY A 162 9.27 -15.94 -2.87
C GLY A 162 10.08 -14.67 -2.71
N GLY A 163 10.80 -14.56 -1.57
CA GLY A 163 11.54 -13.36 -1.20
C GLY A 163 12.57 -12.93 -2.26
N GLN A 164 12.80 -11.63 -2.35
CA GLN A 164 13.72 -11.00 -3.30
C GLN A 164 13.40 -11.23 -4.79
N ALA A 165 12.21 -11.74 -5.12
CA ALA A 165 11.78 -11.84 -6.51
C ALA A 165 11.43 -10.46 -7.08
N GLY A 166 11.79 -10.23 -8.34
CA GLY A 166 11.47 -9.02 -9.08
C GLY A 166 10.54 -9.31 -10.25
N ILE A 167 9.44 -8.56 -10.36
CA ILE A 167 8.48 -8.70 -11.46
C ILE A 167 8.52 -7.44 -12.32
N SER A 168 8.84 -7.60 -13.61
CA SER A 168 8.90 -6.49 -14.56
C SER A 168 7.54 -5.85 -14.79
N GLY A 169 7.55 -4.62 -15.31
CA GLY A 169 6.32 -3.85 -15.54
C GLY A 169 5.46 -4.41 -16.67
N HIS A 170 4.16 -4.08 -16.61
CA HIS A 170 3.16 -4.42 -17.61
C HIS A 170 2.93 -5.93 -17.85
N LEU A 171 3.33 -6.76 -16.91
CA LEU A 171 3.12 -8.20 -16.96
C LEU A 171 1.78 -8.61 -16.35
N ARG A 172 1.37 -9.83 -16.70
CA ARG A 172 0.22 -10.49 -16.07
C ARG A 172 0.65 -11.86 -15.56
N VAL A 173 0.60 -12.04 -14.24
CA VAL A 173 0.75 -13.34 -13.56
C VAL A 173 -0.65 -13.93 -13.33
N GLY A 174 -0.87 -15.16 -13.74
CA GLY A 174 -2.16 -15.85 -13.59
C GLY A 174 -2.50 -16.19 -12.14
N ASN A 175 -3.67 -16.80 -11.93
CA ASN A 175 -4.07 -17.29 -10.62
C ASN A 175 -3.28 -18.56 -10.23
N ASN A 176 -3.14 -18.82 -8.93
CA ASN A 176 -2.52 -20.02 -8.37
C ASN A 176 -1.07 -20.26 -8.82
N VAL A 177 -0.33 -19.21 -9.15
CA VAL A 177 1.08 -19.27 -9.55
C VAL A 177 1.97 -19.20 -8.32
N GLU A 178 3.04 -19.99 -8.32
CA GLU A 178 4.13 -19.90 -7.34
C GLU A 178 5.42 -19.46 -8.04
N ILE A 179 6.06 -18.41 -7.52
CA ILE A 179 7.31 -17.85 -8.02
C ILE A 179 8.38 -18.05 -6.95
N GLY A 180 9.48 -18.71 -7.29
CA GLY A 180 10.59 -18.96 -6.37
C GLY A 180 11.30 -17.69 -5.94
N GLY A 181 11.94 -17.74 -4.76
CA GLY A 181 12.75 -16.61 -4.25
C GLY A 181 13.91 -16.27 -5.18
N GLY A 182 14.27 -14.97 -5.24
CA GLY A 182 15.35 -14.46 -6.08
C GLY A 182 15.06 -14.50 -7.60
N SER A 183 13.83 -14.84 -8.01
CA SER A 183 13.46 -14.94 -9.42
C SER A 183 13.28 -13.57 -10.06
N GLY A 184 13.72 -13.42 -11.33
CA GLY A 184 13.36 -12.32 -12.21
C GLY A 184 12.30 -12.77 -13.22
N VAL A 185 11.13 -12.14 -13.21
CA VAL A 185 10.04 -12.37 -14.17
C VAL A 185 10.00 -11.21 -15.15
N ILE A 186 10.24 -11.49 -16.44
CA ILE A 186 10.38 -10.49 -17.52
C ILE A 186 9.46 -10.80 -18.68
#